data_9942b5709607f9b913060599d14296bd
#
_entry.id   9942b5709607f9b913060599d14296bd
#
_cell.length_a   1.000
_cell.length_b   1.000
_cell.length_c   1.000
_cell.angle_alpha   90.00
_cell.angle_beta   90.00
_cell.angle_gamma   90.00
#
_symmetry.space_group_name_H-M   'P 1'
#
loop_
_entity.id
_entity.type
_entity.pdbx_description
1 polymer ?
#
loop_
_entity_poly.entity_id
_entity_poly.type
_entity_poly.pdbx_seq_one_letter_code
_entity_poly.pdbx_strand_id
1 'polypeptide(L)'
;MGLRPAFRRSQLDGVAPLSPSKDTVGPMVHSVEDAALLHAVIHGLPPVALPVRSLKGVRFGVVTALQGEDEVQLEVWQSALHTLRRAGATLVEVSLPFLEEVRQATCLSLYEFRVAIDDWLSKQPGAPSGLTSIVDSGAFLPEFAPFLRQMLASNTLKTPLWLAGRRFQRLLRQNLCQVAEVQRIDGFVYPTVQRLPESMAKMPPGCAPELAAISGLPAITLPCGVSRIGLPVGMEMLSAQEDETMLMTLALACEGALGGINEVLRFKAGYRQSGTVCQNLS
;
A
#
# COMPACT_ATOMS: atom_id res chain seq x y z
N MET A 1 -10.80 -0.56 -1.97
CA MET A 1 -9.73 0.46 -2.11
C MET A 1 -9.08 0.72 -0.77
N GLY A 2 -7.82 1.12 -0.74
CA GLY A 2 -7.12 1.48 0.49
C GLY A 2 -6.30 2.74 0.26
N LEU A 3 -6.46 3.74 1.11
CA LEU A 3 -5.63 4.94 1.12
C LEU A 3 -4.59 4.83 2.22
N ARG A 4 -3.33 5.02 1.85
CA ARG A 4 -2.23 5.29 2.77
C ARG A 4 -1.92 6.79 2.73
N PRO A 5 -2.22 7.56 3.79
CA PRO A 5 -1.85 8.98 3.86
C PRO A 5 -0.33 9.16 3.93
N ALA A 6 0.13 10.39 3.68
CA ALA A 6 1.51 10.76 3.94
C ALA A 6 1.86 10.55 5.41
N PHE A 7 3.04 10.01 5.65
CA PHE A 7 3.49 9.62 7.00
C PHE A 7 3.35 10.75 8.05
N ARG A 8 3.66 12.00 7.68
CA ARG A 8 3.64 13.12 8.63
C ARG A 8 2.25 13.55 9.11
N ARG A 9 1.18 13.13 8.40
CA ARG A 9 -0.19 13.56 8.69
C ARG A 9 -1.00 12.50 9.41
N SER A 10 -0.40 11.35 9.69
CA SER A 10 -1.11 10.27 10.34
C SER A 10 -1.24 10.52 11.84
N GLN A 11 -2.45 10.43 12.34
CA GLN A 11 -2.72 10.39 13.79
C GLN A 11 -2.64 8.93 14.24
N LEU A 12 -1.81 8.67 15.25
CA LEU A 12 -1.55 7.33 15.76
C LEU A 12 -2.01 7.15 17.21
N ASP A 13 -2.72 8.11 17.76
CA ASP A 13 -3.26 8.02 19.13
C ASP A 13 -4.23 6.84 19.23
N GLY A 14 -4.00 5.98 20.21
CA GLY A 14 -4.80 4.76 20.40
C GLY A 14 -4.43 3.59 19.47
N VAL A 15 -3.45 3.75 18.58
CA VAL A 15 -2.97 2.70 17.69
C VAL A 15 -1.73 2.02 18.28
N ALA A 16 -1.77 0.68 18.39
CA ALA A 16 -0.58 -0.07 18.78
C ALA A 16 0.51 0.06 17.69
N PRO A 17 1.72 0.48 18.05
CA PRO A 17 2.76 0.74 17.07
C PRO A 17 3.40 -0.55 16.54
N LEU A 18 3.82 -0.53 15.27
CA LEU A 18 4.70 -1.53 14.68
C LEU A 18 6.06 -0.92 14.32
N SER A 19 6.04 0.18 13.59
CA SER A 19 7.24 0.90 13.15
C SER A 19 6.94 2.40 13.10
N PRO A 20 7.17 3.14 14.17
CA PRO A 20 6.84 4.57 14.27
C PRO A 20 7.37 5.43 13.11
N SER A 21 8.38 4.95 12.41
CA SER A 21 8.90 5.63 11.23
C SER A 21 8.13 5.35 9.92
N LYS A 22 7.18 4.40 9.95
CA LYS A 22 6.39 3.98 8.79
C LYS A 22 4.89 3.89 9.06
N ASP A 23 4.49 3.78 10.32
CA ASP A 23 3.09 3.61 10.70
C ASP A 23 2.21 4.76 10.22
N THR A 24 1.04 4.43 9.74
CA THR A 24 0.01 5.39 9.32
C THR A 24 -1.35 4.73 9.38
N VAL A 25 -2.39 5.50 9.61
CA VAL A 25 -3.78 5.05 9.59
C VAL A 25 -4.46 5.58 8.34
N GLY A 26 -5.06 4.69 7.57
CA GLY A 26 -5.78 5.06 6.37
C GLY A 26 -7.03 4.21 6.16
N PRO A 27 -8.05 4.72 5.47
CA PRO A 27 -9.29 4.02 5.23
C PRO A 27 -9.16 2.88 4.22
N MET A 28 -9.94 1.82 4.43
CA MET A 28 -10.23 0.77 3.45
C MET A 28 -11.72 0.78 3.14
N VAL A 29 -12.09 1.07 1.91
CA VAL A 29 -13.45 1.45 1.49
C VAL A 29 -13.79 0.92 0.10
N HIS A 30 -15.03 1.19 -0.36
CA HIS A 30 -15.50 0.76 -1.68
C HIS A 30 -15.33 1.80 -2.80
N SER A 31 -15.23 3.09 -2.46
CA SER A 31 -15.07 4.18 -3.43
C SER A 31 -13.96 5.15 -3.02
N VAL A 32 -13.46 5.94 -3.97
CA VAL A 32 -12.49 7.00 -3.67
C VAL A 32 -13.14 8.13 -2.87
N GLU A 33 -14.44 8.39 -3.09
CA GLU A 33 -15.19 9.38 -2.32
C GLU A 33 -15.31 8.98 -0.84
N ASP A 34 -15.60 7.71 -0.56
CA ASP A 34 -15.58 7.19 0.82
C ASP A 34 -14.19 7.28 1.45
N ALA A 35 -13.12 7.06 0.64
CA ALA A 35 -11.75 7.22 1.11
C ALA A 35 -11.48 8.68 1.54
N ALA A 36 -11.94 9.64 0.76
CA ALA A 36 -11.78 11.06 1.07
C ALA A 36 -12.57 11.45 2.33
N LEU A 37 -13.80 10.96 2.46
CA LEU A 37 -14.64 11.21 3.63
C LEU A 37 -14.02 10.65 4.91
N LEU A 38 -13.64 9.37 4.92
CA LEU A 38 -13.03 8.73 6.09
C LEU A 38 -11.64 9.30 6.39
N HIS A 39 -10.86 9.66 5.38
CA HIS A 39 -9.59 10.35 5.58
C HIS A 39 -9.79 11.68 6.31
N ALA A 40 -10.78 12.46 5.90
CA ALA A 40 -11.11 13.72 6.58
C ALA A 40 -11.51 13.48 8.05
N VAL A 41 -12.35 12.47 8.32
CA VAL A 41 -12.77 12.12 9.69
C VAL A 41 -11.59 11.69 10.55
N ILE A 42 -10.75 10.77 10.05
CA ILE A 42 -9.58 10.25 10.77
C ILE A 42 -8.60 11.37 11.15
N HIS A 43 -8.45 12.36 10.28
CA HIS A 43 -7.48 13.44 10.46
C HIS A 43 -8.08 14.74 11.02
N GLY A 44 -9.38 14.74 11.40
CA GLY A 44 -10.06 15.92 11.92
C GLY A 44 -10.13 17.07 10.90
N LEU A 45 -10.13 16.75 9.60
CA LEU A 45 -10.21 17.70 8.51
C LEU A 45 -11.67 17.93 8.09
N PRO A 46 -12.02 19.10 7.54
CA PRO A 46 -13.33 19.28 6.93
C PRO A 46 -13.49 18.33 5.73
N PRO A 47 -14.68 17.74 5.52
CA PRO A 47 -14.94 16.96 4.32
C PRO A 47 -14.74 17.79 3.06
N VAL A 48 -14.01 17.27 2.12
CA VAL A 48 -13.74 17.93 0.83
C VAL A 48 -14.37 17.12 -0.28
N ALA A 49 -15.24 17.76 -1.07
CA ALA A 49 -15.71 17.18 -2.33
C ALA A 49 -14.53 17.14 -3.30
N LEU A 50 -14.20 15.96 -3.82
CA LEU A 50 -13.15 15.83 -4.80
C LEU A 50 -13.60 16.44 -6.15
N PRO A 51 -12.77 17.26 -6.80
CA PRO A 51 -13.12 17.80 -8.10
C PRO A 51 -13.19 16.68 -9.16
N VAL A 52 -14.24 16.69 -9.96
CA VAL A 52 -14.34 15.80 -11.11
C VAL A 52 -13.29 16.21 -12.15
N ARG A 53 -12.38 15.30 -12.46
CA ARG A 53 -11.29 15.54 -13.41
C ARG A 53 -11.28 14.51 -14.52
N SER A 54 -11.00 14.95 -15.74
CA SER A 54 -10.69 14.05 -16.85
C SER A 54 -9.25 13.56 -16.74
N LEU A 55 -8.99 12.34 -17.21
CA LEU A 55 -7.62 11.83 -17.36
C LEU A 55 -6.87 12.47 -18.56
N LYS A 56 -7.56 13.27 -19.40
CA LYS A 56 -6.91 13.99 -20.49
C LYS A 56 -5.88 14.98 -19.96
N GLY A 57 -4.64 14.81 -20.39
CA GLY A 57 -3.52 15.63 -19.96
C GLY A 57 -2.84 15.15 -18.66
N VAL A 58 -3.39 14.13 -17.98
CA VAL A 58 -2.73 13.48 -16.84
C VAL A 58 -1.62 12.57 -17.36
N ARG A 59 -0.48 12.62 -16.68
CA ARG A 59 0.71 11.85 -17.05
C ARG A 59 1.13 10.92 -15.91
N PHE A 60 0.99 9.62 -16.10
CA PHE A 60 1.41 8.62 -15.13
C PHE A 60 2.74 7.99 -15.49
N GLY A 61 3.61 7.82 -14.47
CA GLY A 61 4.82 7.02 -14.56
C GLY A 61 4.50 5.56 -14.25
N VAL A 62 4.62 4.68 -15.25
CA VAL A 62 4.43 3.24 -15.09
C VAL A 62 5.74 2.62 -14.64
N VAL A 63 5.79 2.07 -13.41
CA VAL A 63 6.98 1.42 -12.86
C VAL A 63 6.98 -0.04 -13.29
N THR A 64 7.46 -0.33 -14.51
CA THR A 64 7.43 -1.66 -15.12
C THR A 64 8.20 -2.71 -14.33
N ALA A 65 9.28 -2.32 -13.66
CA ALA A 65 10.05 -3.22 -12.78
C ALA A 65 9.28 -3.73 -11.55
N LEU A 66 8.10 -3.16 -11.25
CA LEU A 66 7.21 -3.59 -10.16
C LEU A 66 5.98 -4.35 -10.64
N GLN A 67 5.85 -4.65 -11.92
CA GLN A 67 4.65 -5.32 -12.43
C GLN A 67 4.56 -6.82 -12.07
N GLY A 68 5.68 -7.44 -11.64
CA GLY A 68 5.74 -8.87 -11.36
C GLY A 68 5.84 -9.72 -12.64
N GLU A 69 5.73 -11.05 -12.45
CA GLU A 69 5.90 -12.04 -13.52
C GLU A 69 4.67 -12.97 -13.66
N ASP A 70 3.64 -12.78 -12.84
CA ASP A 70 2.40 -13.58 -12.88
C ASP A 70 1.61 -13.21 -14.14
N GLU A 71 1.59 -14.11 -15.11
CA GLU A 71 0.93 -13.90 -16.42
C GLU A 71 -0.55 -13.54 -16.29
N VAL A 72 -1.27 -14.19 -15.36
CA VAL A 72 -2.70 -13.96 -15.14
C VAL A 72 -2.97 -12.57 -14.58
N GLN A 73 -2.10 -12.10 -13.70
CA GLN A 73 -2.14 -10.73 -13.20
C GLN A 73 -1.74 -9.72 -14.29
N LEU A 74 -0.70 -10.02 -15.07
CA LEU A 74 -0.20 -9.15 -16.13
C LEU A 74 -1.25 -8.90 -17.23
N GLU A 75 -2.09 -9.90 -17.58
CA GLU A 75 -3.21 -9.71 -18.50
C GLU A 75 -4.14 -8.58 -18.02
N VAL A 76 -4.54 -8.62 -16.75
CA VAL A 76 -5.42 -7.59 -16.16
C VAL A 76 -4.72 -6.24 -16.08
N TRP A 77 -3.46 -6.22 -15.65
CA TRP A 77 -2.64 -5.01 -15.56
C TRP A 77 -2.52 -4.29 -16.91
N GLN A 78 -2.20 -5.03 -17.99
CA GLN A 78 -2.08 -4.45 -19.34
C GLN A 78 -3.42 -3.91 -19.85
N SER A 79 -4.52 -4.62 -19.56
CA SER A 79 -5.88 -4.15 -19.88
C SER A 79 -6.21 -2.85 -19.15
N ALA A 80 -5.84 -2.74 -17.87
CA ALA A 80 -6.03 -1.51 -17.09
C ALA A 80 -5.22 -0.34 -17.68
N LEU A 81 -3.96 -0.54 -18.02
CA LEU A 81 -3.13 0.48 -18.67
C LEU A 81 -3.73 0.93 -20.02
N HIS A 82 -4.24 -0.02 -20.81
CA HIS A 82 -4.94 0.29 -22.06
C HIS A 82 -6.17 1.16 -21.82
N THR A 83 -6.96 0.83 -20.81
CA THR A 83 -8.16 1.59 -20.43
C THR A 83 -7.82 3.02 -20.03
N LEU A 84 -6.77 3.21 -19.20
CA LEU A 84 -6.33 4.55 -18.82
C LEU A 84 -5.86 5.38 -20.02
N ARG A 85 -5.12 4.77 -20.97
CA ARG A 85 -4.75 5.45 -22.23
C ARG A 85 -5.98 5.86 -23.03
N ARG A 86 -6.96 4.99 -23.17
CA ARG A 86 -8.22 5.31 -23.89
C ARG A 86 -9.01 6.42 -23.20
N ALA A 87 -8.92 6.53 -21.87
CA ALA A 87 -9.53 7.60 -21.09
C ALA A 87 -8.75 8.94 -21.19
N GLY A 88 -7.63 8.97 -21.91
CA GLY A 88 -6.85 10.15 -22.22
C GLY A 88 -5.58 10.36 -21.40
N ALA A 89 -5.23 9.42 -20.51
CA ALA A 89 -3.98 9.50 -19.76
C ALA A 89 -2.76 9.22 -20.67
N THR A 90 -1.68 9.94 -20.42
CA THR A 90 -0.36 9.62 -20.96
C THR A 90 0.37 8.70 -20.01
N LEU A 91 0.79 7.53 -20.47
CA LEU A 91 1.54 6.57 -19.68
C LEU A 91 2.99 6.55 -20.16
N VAL A 92 3.92 6.79 -19.23
CA VAL A 92 5.36 6.85 -19.48
C VAL A 92 6.03 5.75 -18.68
N GLU A 93 6.82 4.93 -19.30
CA GLU A 93 7.65 3.97 -18.59
C GLU A 93 8.72 4.70 -17.76
N VAL A 94 8.83 4.30 -16.50
CA VAL A 94 9.75 4.92 -15.55
C VAL A 94 10.67 3.87 -14.95
N SER A 95 11.95 4.13 -15.05
CA SER A 95 12.97 3.44 -14.26
C SER A 95 13.18 4.21 -12.95
N LEU A 96 13.01 3.53 -11.83
CA LEU A 96 13.30 4.09 -10.52
C LEU A 96 14.72 3.70 -10.10
N PRO A 97 15.64 4.66 -9.90
CA PRO A 97 16.89 4.39 -9.23
C PRO A 97 16.59 3.90 -7.80
N PHE A 98 17.42 3.05 -7.25
CA PHE A 98 17.30 2.46 -5.91
C PHE A 98 16.16 1.44 -5.71
N LEU A 99 15.60 0.88 -6.78
CA LEU A 99 14.56 -0.14 -6.62
C LEU A 99 15.09 -1.42 -5.97
N GLU A 100 16.34 -1.77 -6.27
CA GLU A 100 17.01 -2.92 -5.64
C GLU A 100 17.28 -2.63 -4.16
N GLU A 101 17.70 -1.42 -3.82
CA GLU A 101 17.87 -0.99 -2.43
C GLU A 101 16.55 -0.97 -1.67
N VAL A 102 15.41 -0.69 -2.34
CA VAL A 102 14.07 -0.84 -1.73
C VAL A 102 13.82 -2.29 -1.33
N ARG A 103 14.14 -3.24 -2.20
CA ARG A 103 13.99 -4.69 -1.93
C ARG A 103 14.90 -5.17 -0.80
N GLN A 104 16.06 -4.57 -0.67
CA GLN A 104 17.05 -4.88 0.35
C GLN A 104 16.97 -3.95 1.56
N ALA A 105 16.02 -3.02 1.58
CA ALA A 105 15.92 -2.02 2.62
C ALA A 105 15.81 -2.65 4.00
N THR A 106 16.56 -2.12 4.94
CA THR A 106 16.51 -2.53 6.34
C THR A 106 15.10 -2.44 6.87
N CYS A 107 14.56 -3.55 7.35
CA CYS A 107 13.26 -3.59 8.00
C CYS A 107 13.34 -2.83 9.33
N LEU A 108 12.94 -1.55 9.33
CA LEU A 108 13.03 -0.67 10.49
C LEU A 108 12.21 -1.17 11.69
N SER A 109 11.11 -1.89 11.44
CA SER A 109 10.31 -2.48 12.51
C SER A 109 11.11 -3.44 13.40
N LEU A 110 12.15 -4.10 12.88
CA LEU A 110 13.03 -4.94 13.69
C LEU A 110 13.73 -4.15 14.81
N TYR A 111 13.99 -2.87 14.60
CA TYR A 111 14.68 -1.99 15.56
C TYR A 111 13.70 -1.16 16.39
N GLU A 112 12.56 -0.82 15.82
CA GLU A 112 11.61 0.15 16.38
C GLU A 112 10.53 -0.52 17.23
N PHE A 113 10.08 -1.73 16.84
CA PHE A 113 8.88 -2.35 17.40
C PHE A 113 8.96 -2.53 18.92
N ARG A 114 10.02 -3.15 19.42
CA ARG A 114 10.14 -3.43 20.86
C ARG A 114 10.04 -2.14 21.69
N VAL A 115 10.82 -1.13 21.33
CA VAL A 115 10.83 0.14 22.08
C VAL A 115 9.47 0.82 22.03
N ALA A 116 8.84 0.82 20.87
CA ALA A 116 7.55 1.47 20.67
C ALA A 116 6.39 0.72 21.36
N ILE A 117 6.34 -0.60 21.25
CA ILE A 117 5.28 -1.41 21.86
C ILE A 117 5.40 -1.46 23.38
N ASP A 118 6.62 -1.54 23.93
CA ASP A 118 6.84 -1.51 25.38
C ASP A 118 6.38 -0.17 25.97
N ASP A 119 6.71 0.95 25.33
CA ASP A 119 6.24 2.28 25.73
C ASP A 119 4.71 2.41 25.63
N TRP A 120 4.11 1.90 24.54
CA TRP A 120 2.67 1.94 24.35
C TRP A 120 1.93 1.08 25.39
N LEU A 121 2.37 -0.16 25.62
CA LEU A 121 1.77 -1.06 26.60
C LEU A 121 1.86 -0.50 28.02
N SER A 122 2.95 0.17 28.37
CA SER A 122 3.12 0.78 29.69
C SER A 122 2.04 1.81 30.04
N LYS A 123 1.34 2.34 29.05
CA LYS A 123 0.27 3.33 29.17
C LYS A 123 -1.12 2.73 29.15
N GLN A 124 -1.24 1.40 28.92
CA GLN A 124 -2.52 0.70 28.82
C GLN A 124 -2.84 -0.04 30.13
N PRO A 125 -3.94 0.29 30.82
CA PRO A 125 -4.33 -0.43 32.02
C PRO A 125 -4.57 -1.91 31.77
N GLY A 126 -3.94 -2.76 32.59
CA GLY A 126 -4.11 -4.24 32.50
C GLY A 126 -3.40 -4.91 31.32
N ALA A 127 -2.62 -4.17 30.54
CA ALA A 127 -1.83 -4.74 29.46
C ALA A 127 -0.63 -5.57 29.97
N PRO A 128 -0.07 -6.47 29.14
CA PRO A 128 1.23 -7.10 29.41
C PRO A 128 2.32 -6.05 29.67
N SER A 129 3.32 -6.39 30.47
CA SER A 129 4.40 -5.46 30.87
C SER A 129 5.33 -5.07 29.69
N GLY A 130 5.22 -5.72 28.55
CA GLY A 130 6.00 -5.44 27.35
C GLY A 130 6.07 -6.64 26.42
N LEU A 131 6.81 -6.52 25.32
CA LEU A 131 6.96 -7.55 24.30
C LEU A 131 7.52 -8.86 24.86
N THR A 132 8.44 -8.81 25.82
CA THR A 132 8.99 -10.00 26.49
C THR A 132 7.86 -10.82 27.14
N SER A 133 6.98 -10.17 27.89
CA SER A 133 5.84 -10.81 28.54
C SER A 133 4.88 -11.46 27.54
N ILE A 134 4.64 -10.82 26.38
CA ILE A 134 3.83 -11.40 25.31
C ILE A 134 4.49 -12.66 24.75
N VAL A 135 5.78 -12.61 24.45
CA VAL A 135 6.52 -13.76 23.89
C VAL A 135 6.57 -14.92 24.87
N ASP A 136 6.82 -14.64 26.15
CA ASP A 136 6.88 -15.67 27.21
C ASP A 136 5.52 -16.33 27.46
N SER A 137 4.43 -15.58 27.29
CA SER A 137 3.07 -16.13 27.44
C SER A 137 2.66 -17.09 26.32
N GLY A 138 3.30 -17.01 25.15
CA GLY A 138 2.90 -17.75 23.96
C GLY A 138 1.53 -17.34 23.38
N ALA A 139 0.91 -16.26 23.88
CA ALA A 139 -0.42 -15.78 23.45
C ALA A 139 -0.34 -14.99 22.13
N PHE A 140 0.18 -15.60 21.09
CA PHE A 140 0.27 -15.08 19.73
C PHE A 140 0.23 -16.22 18.71
N LEU A 141 -0.01 -15.91 17.45
CA LEU A 141 -0.01 -16.90 16.38
C LEU A 141 1.40 -17.51 16.22
N PRO A 142 1.56 -18.85 16.25
CA PRO A 142 2.86 -19.51 16.25
C PRO A 142 3.78 -19.09 15.08
N GLU A 143 3.20 -18.75 13.94
CA GLU A 143 3.91 -18.31 12.74
C GLU A 143 4.73 -17.03 12.97
N PHE A 144 4.31 -16.18 13.91
CA PHE A 144 5.01 -14.95 14.25
C PHE A 144 6.15 -15.13 15.26
N ALA A 145 6.29 -16.32 15.87
CA ALA A 145 7.30 -16.56 16.89
C ALA A 145 8.75 -16.21 16.45
N PRO A 146 9.22 -16.60 15.25
CA PRO A 146 10.56 -16.23 14.79
C PRO A 146 10.74 -14.71 14.67
N PHE A 147 9.74 -14.02 14.13
CA PHE A 147 9.75 -12.58 13.94
C PHE A 147 9.76 -11.81 15.26
N LEU A 148 8.89 -12.20 16.22
CA LEU A 148 8.84 -11.58 17.54
C LEU A 148 10.14 -11.77 18.32
N ARG A 149 10.76 -12.97 18.24
CA ARG A 149 12.07 -13.24 18.85
C ARG A 149 13.17 -12.38 18.23
N GLN A 150 13.15 -12.20 16.91
CA GLN A 150 14.09 -11.32 16.22
C GLN A 150 13.91 -9.87 16.66
N MET A 151 12.69 -9.39 16.81
CA MET A 151 12.41 -8.06 17.34
C MET A 151 12.87 -7.86 18.77
N LEU A 152 12.74 -8.90 19.62
CA LEU A 152 13.30 -8.89 20.98
C LEU A 152 14.82 -8.75 20.98
N ALA A 153 15.51 -9.44 20.08
CA ALA A 153 16.96 -9.41 19.96
C ALA A 153 17.49 -8.08 19.37
N SER A 154 16.71 -7.45 18.50
CA SER A 154 17.10 -6.26 17.74
C SER A 154 16.62 -4.95 18.38
N ASN A 155 16.82 -4.77 19.66
CA ASN A 155 16.15 -3.75 20.50
C ASN A 155 16.80 -2.38 20.57
N THR A 156 17.67 -1.99 19.65
CA THR A 156 18.48 -0.77 19.82
C THR A 156 18.23 0.21 18.68
N LEU A 157 17.57 1.33 19.00
CA LEU A 157 17.52 2.50 18.14
C LEU A 157 18.93 3.13 18.02
N LYS A 158 19.13 3.93 16.97
CA LYS A 158 20.38 4.66 16.69
C LYS A 158 21.58 3.77 16.31
N THR A 159 21.37 2.50 16.02
CA THR A 159 22.41 1.68 15.41
C THR A 159 22.78 2.19 14.01
N PRO A 160 23.98 1.88 13.49
CA PRO A 160 24.35 2.25 12.12
C PRO A 160 23.34 1.76 11.06
N LEU A 161 22.79 0.55 11.21
CA LEU A 161 21.78 0.00 10.30
C LEU A 161 20.45 0.75 10.38
N TRP A 162 19.96 1.06 11.58
CA TRP A 162 18.75 1.87 11.74
C TRP A 162 18.93 3.28 11.14
N LEU A 163 20.06 3.93 11.41
CA LEU A 163 20.39 5.24 10.84
C LEU A 163 20.47 5.20 9.30
N ALA A 164 21.06 4.15 8.75
CA ALA A 164 21.11 3.93 7.29
C ALA A 164 19.70 3.77 6.71
N GLY A 165 18.83 2.97 7.34
CA GLY A 165 17.44 2.81 6.92
C GLY A 165 16.65 4.13 6.97
N ARG A 166 16.82 4.93 8.03
CA ARG A 166 16.21 6.27 8.16
C ARG A 166 16.72 7.26 7.09
N ARG A 167 18.01 7.17 6.77
CA ARG A 167 18.59 7.96 5.67
C ARG A 167 18.03 7.52 4.32
N PHE A 168 17.89 6.21 4.11
CA PHE A 168 17.34 5.66 2.87
C PHE A 168 15.89 6.10 2.64
N GLN A 169 15.05 6.14 3.66
CA GLN A 169 13.68 6.66 3.54
C GLN A 169 13.66 8.08 2.93
N ARG A 170 14.53 8.97 3.42
CA ARG A 170 14.61 10.35 2.90
C ARG A 170 15.12 10.39 1.46
N LEU A 171 16.15 9.60 1.15
CA LEU A 171 16.73 9.52 -0.20
C LEU A 171 15.72 8.99 -1.19
N LEU A 172 15.01 7.90 -0.87
CA LEU A 172 13.98 7.32 -1.74
C LEU A 172 12.90 8.35 -2.05
N ARG A 173 12.40 9.04 -1.02
CA ARG A 173 11.41 10.11 -1.19
C ARG A 173 11.89 11.21 -2.13
N GLN A 174 13.10 11.74 -1.89
CA GLN A 174 13.70 12.78 -2.73
C GLN A 174 13.83 12.33 -4.19
N ASN A 175 14.28 11.10 -4.42
CA ASN A 175 14.42 10.55 -5.77
C ASN A 175 13.07 10.38 -6.47
N LEU A 176 12.04 9.88 -5.78
CA LEU A 176 10.69 9.77 -6.36
C LEU A 176 10.17 11.15 -6.78
N CYS A 177 10.29 12.16 -5.92
CA CYS A 177 9.89 13.53 -6.24
C CYS A 177 10.68 14.08 -7.44
N GLN A 178 12.00 13.88 -7.46
CA GLN A 178 12.86 14.34 -8.57
C GLN A 178 12.53 13.65 -9.90
N VAL A 179 12.31 12.34 -9.90
CA VAL A 179 11.92 11.61 -11.12
C VAL A 179 10.58 12.14 -11.65
N ALA A 180 9.62 12.39 -10.75
CA ALA A 180 8.32 12.93 -11.13
C ALA A 180 8.42 14.34 -11.73
N GLU A 181 9.23 15.20 -11.14
CA GLU A 181 9.47 16.56 -11.63
C GLU A 181 10.12 16.57 -13.01
N VAL A 182 11.24 15.85 -13.17
CA VAL A 182 12.01 15.78 -14.42
C VAL A 182 11.17 15.21 -15.56
N GLN A 183 10.37 14.17 -15.30
CA GLN A 183 9.55 13.51 -16.30
C GLN A 183 8.14 14.10 -16.40
N ARG A 184 7.82 15.11 -15.59
CA ARG A 184 6.50 15.77 -15.51
C ARG A 184 5.38 14.74 -15.28
N ILE A 185 5.54 13.92 -14.22
CA ILE A 185 4.60 12.87 -13.86
C ILE A 185 3.70 13.37 -12.74
N ASP A 186 2.39 13.17 -12.87
CA ASP A 186 1.39 13.50 -11.83
C ASP A 186 1.34 12.44 -10.72
N GLY A 187 1.73 11.20 -11.02
CA GLY A 187 1.83 10.10 -10.08
C GLY A 187 2.43 8.84 -10.71
N PHE A 188 2.91 7.92 -9.87
CA PHE A 188 3.40 6.62 -10.31
C PHE A 188 2.30 5.57 -10.19
N VAL A 189 2.27 4.61 -11.13
CA VAL A 189 1.32 3.50 -11.10
C VAL A 189 2.04 2.17 -11.29
N TYR A 190 1.62 1.17 -10.50
CA TYR A 190 2.12 -0.20 -10.54
C TYR A 190 1.09 -1.14 -9.89
N PRO A 191 1.17 -2.47 -10.10
CA PRO A 191 0.29 -3.40 -9.39
C PRO A 191 0.50 -3.32 -7.88
N THR A 192 -0.59 -3.31 -7.11
CA THR A 192 -0.54 -3.24 -5.64
C THR A 192 0.28 -4.39 -5.04
N VAL A 193 0.20 -5.56 -5.66
CA VAL A 193 1.02 -6.73 -5.35
C VAL A 193 1.53 -7.34 -6.66
N GLN A 194 2.69 -8.01 -6.62
CA GLN A 194 3.37 -8.49 -7.82
C GLN A 194 2.90 -9.87 -8.30
N ARG A 195 1.88 -10.46 -7.68
CA ARG A 195 1.28 -11.74 -8.03
C ARG A 195 -0.11 -11.89 -7.42
N LEU A 196 -0.88 -12.82 -7.93
CA LEU A 196 -2.18 -13.17 -7.35
C LEU A 196 -2.03 -13.77 -5.95
N PRO A 197 -3.07 -13.63 -5.09
CA PRO A 197 -3.06 -14.21 -3.76
C PRO A 197 -2.99 -15.74 -3.81
N GLU A 198 -2.27 -16.32 -2.86
CA GLU A 198 -2.19 -17.76 -2.64
C GLU A 198 -3.29 -18.25 -1.68
N SER A 199 -3.33 -19.57 -1.46
CA SER A 199 -4.22 -20.16 -0.46
C SER A 199 -3.97 -19.58 0.93
N MET A 200 -5.05 -19.33 1.68
CA MET A 200 -4.99 -18.83 3.06
C MET A 200 -4.24 -19.77 4.03
N ALA A 201 -4.03 -21.03 3.63
CA ALA A 201 -3.25 -21.99 4.43
C ALA A 201 -1.73 -21.74 4.41
N LYS A 202 -1.26 -20.81 3.57
CA LYS A 202 0.17 -20.48 3.45
C LYS A 202 0.37 -19.00 3.72
N MET A 203 1.38 -18.68 4.54
CA MET A 203 1.86 -17.30 4.64
C MET A 203 2.48 -16.91 3.30
N PRO A 204 1.90 -15.95 2.55
CA PRO A 204 2.49 -15.55 1.29
C PRO A 204 3.83 -14.85 1.54
N PRO A 205 4.85 -15.07 0.72
CA PRO A 205 6.03 -14.22 0.75
C PRO A 205 5.63 -12.77 0.44
N GLY A 206 6.28 -11.81 1.05
CA GLY A 206 6.04 -10.39 0.79
C GLY A 206 6.20 -10.09 -0.70
N CYS A 207 5.15 -9.54 -1.30
CA CYS A 207 5.11 -9.20 -2.73
C CYS A 207 4.61 -7.78 -2.98
N ALA A 208 4.41 -6.99 -1.91
CA ALA A 208 4.08 -5.57 -2.02
C ALA A 208 5.36 -4.75 -2.26
N PRO A 209 5.34 -3.78 -3.17
CA PRO A 209 6.52 -2.97 -3.50
C PRO A 209 7.05 -2.07 -2.38
N GLU A 210 6.25 -1.78 -1.37
CA GLU A 210 6.56 -0.95 -0.19
C GLU A 210 7.07 0.49 -0.46
N LEU A 211 6.99 0.99 -1.68
CA LEU A 211 7.47 2.34 -2.02
C LEU A 211 6.83 3.42 -1.16
N ALA A 212 5.51 3.38 -0.98
CA ALA A 212 4.77 4.32 -0.14
C ALA A 212 5.16 4.19 1.33
N ALA A 213 5.32 2.95 1.82
CA ALA A 213 5.66 2.70 3.22
C ALA A 213 7.05 3.19 3.58
N ILE A 214 8.03 3.03 2.68
CA ILE A 214 9.42 3.44 2.90
C ILE A 214 9.59 4.92 2.66
N SER A 215 9.06 5.48 1.56
CA SER A 215 9.20 6.90 1.23
C SER A 215 8.37 7.82 2.12
N GLY A 216 7.28 7.31 2.70
CA GLY A 216 6.29 8.09 3.45
C GLY A 216 5.40 8.97 2.57
N LEU A 217 5.45 8.80 1.25
CA LEU A 217 4.53 9.47 0.32
C LEU A 217 3.14 8.81 0.36
N PRO A 218 2.07 9.57 0.11
CA PRO A 218 0.73 9.01 0.11
C PRO A 218 0.50 8.14 -1.13
N ALA A 219 -0.26 7.06 -0.93
CA ALA A 219 -0.63 6.14 -1.99
C ALA A 219 -2.08 5.67 -1.83
N ILE A 220 -2.71 5.30 -2.94
CA ILE A 220 -4.03 4.70 -2.94
C ILE A 220 -4.05 3.47 -3.86
N THR A 221 -4.68 2.40 -3.40
CA THR A 221 -4.93 1.22 -4.22
C THR A 221 -6.36 1.19 -4.74
N LEU A 222 -6.51 0.90 -6.02
CA LEU A 222 -7.78 0.81 -6.74
C LEU A 222 -7.93 -0.58 -7.36
N PRO A 223 -9.14 -1.19 -7.41
CA PRO A 223 -9.39 -2.32 -8.26
C PRO A 223 -9.17 -1.92 -9.72
N CYS A 224 -8.35 -2.66 -10.45
CA CYS A 224 -8.09 -2.38 -11.86
C CYS A 224 -8.61 -3.47 -12.81
N GLY A 225 -9.24 -4.50 -12.28
CA GLY A 225 -9.89 -5.56 -13.03
C GLY A 225 -10.00 -6.86 -12.24
N VAL A 226 -10.55 -7.88 -12.87
CA VAL A 226 -10.69 -9.23 -12.33
C VAL A 226 -10.00 -10.21 -13.26
N SER A 227 -9.18 -11.09 -12.72
CA SER A 227 -8.47 -12.10 -13.48
C SER A 227 -9.43 -13.17 -14.03
N ARG A 228 -9.02 -13.91 -15.06
CA ARG A 228 -9.80 -15.02 -15.66
C ARG A 228 -10.14 -16.13 -14.68
N ILE A 229 -9.45 -16.20 -13.53
CA ILE A 229 -9.76 -17.14 -12.44
C ILE A 229 -10.58 -16.51 -11.30
N GLY A 230 -11.12 -15.30 -11.50
CA GLY A 230 -12.05 -14.65 -10.57
C GLY A 230 -11.42 -13.86 -9.42
N LEU A 231 -10.11 -13.69 -9.42
CA LEU A 231 -9.42 -12.91 -8.38
C LEU A 231 -9.27 -11.46 -8.82
N PRO A 232 -9.57 -10.49 -7.93
CA PRO A 232 -9.37 -9.08 -8.23
C PRO A 232 -7.88 -8.72 -8.27
N VAL A 233 -7.54 -7.81 -9.16
CA VAL A 233 -6.20 -7.22 -9.28
C VAL A 233 -6.28 -5.74 -8.89
N GLY A 234 -5.32 -5.29 -8.08
CA GLY A 234 -5.22 -3.90 -7.64
C GLY A 234 -4.12 -3.15 -8.38
N MET A 235 -4.38 -1.86 -8.64
CA MET A 235 -3.40 -0.87 -9.07
C MET A 235 -3.11 0.06 -7.90
N GLU A 236 -1.86 0.23 -7.53
CA GLU A 236 -1.43 1.25 -6.59
C GLU A 236 -1.01 2.50 -7.36
N MET A 237 -1.51 3.65 -6.90
CA MET A 237 -1.10 4.96 -7.34
C MET A 237 -0.34 5.65 -6.21
N LEU A 238 0.93 5.97 -6.44
CA LEU A 238 1.79 6.67 -5.51
C LEU A 238 1.91 8.13 -5.96
N SER A 239 1.61 9.05 -5.06
CA SER A 239 1.82 10.48 -5.31
C SER A 239 3.32 10.82 -5.23
N ALA A 240 3.74 11.79 -6.03
CA ALA A 240 5.08 12.38 -5.94
C ALA A 240 5.14 13.56 -4.95
N GLN A 241 4.03 13.91 -4.35
CA GLN A 241 3.87 15.03 -3.42
C GLN A 241 3.07 14.60 -2.19
N GLU A 242 3.22 15.33 -1.08
CA GLU A 242 2.39 15.13 0.12
C GLU A 242 1.03 15.82 -0.05
N ASP A 243 0.29 15.40 -1.09
CA ASP A 243 -1.03 15.95 -1.42
C ASP A 243 -2.02 14.81 -1.64
N GLU A 244 -2.70 14.43 -0.56
CA GLU A 244 -3.73 13.39 -0.61
C GLU A 244 -4.95 13.83 -1.42
N THR A 245 -5.27 15.11 -1.45
CA THR A 245 -6.42 15.63 -2.21
C THR A 245 -6.17 15.48 -3.71
N MET A 246 -4.98 15.83 -4.19
CA MET A 246 -4.60 15.63 -5.59
C MET A 246 -4.54 14.13 -5.93
N LEU A 247 -3.94 13.31 -5.06
CA LEU A 247 -3.89 11.87 -5.24
C LEU A 247 -5.29 11.27 -5.38
N MET A 248 -6.21 11.60 -4.46
CA MET A 248 -7.59 11.10 -4.50
C MET A 248 -8.38 11.66 -5.69
N THR A 249 -8.11 12.88 -6.12
CA THR A 249 -8.71 13.47 -7.34
C THR A 249 -8.32 12.67 -8.59
N LEU A 250 -7.04 12.31 -8.72
CA LEU A 250 -6.56 11.47 -9.83
C LEU A 250 -7.12 10.04 -9.71
N ALA A 251 -7.17 9.52 -8.50
CA ALA A 251 -7.72 8.19 -8.22
C ALA A 251 -9.20 8.09 -8.57
N LEU A 252 -10.01 9.12 -8.28
CA LEU A 252 -11.43 9.20 -8.65
C LEU A 252 -11.62 9.15 -10.18
N ALA A 253 -10.78 9.87 -10.93
CA ALA A 253 -10.79 9.83 -12.38
C ALA A 253 -10.40 8.44 -12.93
N CYS A 254 -9.42 7.78 -12.31
CA CYS A 254 -9.06 6.39 -12.66
C CYS A 254 -10.15 5.40 -12.28
N GLU A 255 -10.80 5.55 -11.12
CA GLU A 255 -11.92 4.73 -10.69
C GLU A 255 -13.07 4.77 -11.71
N GLY A 256 -13.41 5.97 -12.17
CA GLY A 256 -14.44 6.16 -13.20
C GLY A 256 -14.10 5.47 -14.52
N ALA A 257 -12.83 5.50 -14.92
CA ALA A 257 -12.37 4.86 -16.15
C ALA A 257 -12.31 3.32 -16.03
N LEU A 258 -11.87 2.80 -14.90
CA LEU A 258 -11.66 1.36 -14.63
C LEU A 258 -12.91 0.62 -14.16
N GLY A 259 -14.02 1.34 -13.84
CA GLY A 259 -15.25 0.75 -13.32
C GLY A 259 -15.24 0.43 -11.82
N GLY A 260 -14.12 0.63 -11.14
CA GLY A 260 -13.99 0.49 -9.68
C GLY A 260 -14.49 -0.84 -9.13
N ILE A 261 -15.14 -0.81 -7.96
CA ILE A 261 -15.70 -2.01 -7.30
C ILE A 261 -16.84 -2.64 -8.13
N ASN A 262 -17.55 -1.85 -8.95
CA ASN A 262 -18.65 -2.35 -9.75
C ASN A 262 -18.21 -3.43 -10.75
N GLU A 263 -17.00 -3.32 -11.29
CA GLU A 263 -16.43 -4.35 -12.17
C GLU A 263 -16.27 -5.69 -11.42
N VAL A 264 -15.75 -5.64 -10.20
CA VAL A 264 -15.59 -6.83 -9.34
C VAL A 264 -16.95 -7.43 -8.97
N LEU A 265 -17.96 -6.59 -8.67
CA LEU A 265 -19.30 -7.04 -8.31
C LEU A 265 -20.04 -7.65 -9.51
N ARG A 266 -19.91 -7.10 -10.70
CA ARG A 266 -20.47 -7.65 -11.94
C ARG A 266 -19.89 -9.02 -12.24
N PHE A 267 -18.59 -9.19 -12.10
CA PHE A 267 -17.93 -10.49 -12.27
C PHE A 267 -18.50 -11.53 -11.30
N LYS A 268 -18.62 -11.19 -9.99
CA LYS A 268 -19.20 -12.09 -8.98
C LYS A 268 -20.65 -12.46 -9.28
N ALA A 269 -21.45 -11.53 -9.77
CA ALA A 269 -22.85 -11.78 -10.14
C ALA A 269 -22.95 -12.74 -11.34
N GLY A 270 -22.18 -12.53 -12.38
CA GLY A 270 -22.09 -13.41 -13.55
C GLY A 270 -21.61 -14.81 -13.20
N TYR A 271 -20.61 -14.90 -12.32
CA TYR A 271 -20.07 -16.17 -11.84
C TYR A 271 -21.10 -17.01 -11.06
N ARG A 272 -21.92 -16.36 -10.22
CA ARG A 272 -23.02 -17.05 -9.50
C ARG A 272 -24.11 -17.56 -10.43
N GLN A 273 -24.39 -16.86 -11.53
CA GLN A 273 -25.41 -17.28 -12.51
C GLN A 273 -24.94 -18.46 -13.39
N SER A 274 -23.63 -18.59 -13.64
CA SER A 274 -23.06 -19.67 -14.44
C SER A 274 -22.95 -21.02 -13.72
N GLY A 275 -23.28 -21.10 -12.43
CA GLY A 275 -23.33 -22.35 -11.66
C GLY A 275 -21.99 -23.07 -11.44
N THR A 276 -20.88 -22.44 -11.77
CA THR A 276 -19.55 -23.02 -11.60
C THR A 276 -19.09 -22.86 -10.18
N VAL A 277 -19.38 -23.82 -9.32
CA VAL A 277 -18.87 -23.91 -7.97
C VAL A 277 -17.37 -24.24 -8.03
N CYS A 278 -16.54 -23.46 -7.35
CA CYS A 278 -15.14 -23.79 -7.09
C CYS A 278 -15.04 -25.09 -6.26
N GLN A 279 -14.95 -26.25 -6.92
CA GLN A 279 -14.62 -27.53 -6.27
C GLN A 279 -13.11 -27.82 -6.20
N ASN A 280 -12.24 -26.88 -6.61
CA ASN A 280 -10.79 -27.12 -6.74
C ASN A 280 -9.93 -26.21 -5.87
N LEU A 281 -10.36 -25.91 -4.66
CA LEU A 281 -9.49 -25.28 -3.64
C LEU A 281 -9.56 -26.08 -2.32
N SER A 282 -9.36 -27.39 -2.43
CA SER A 282 -9.02 -28.22 -1.28
C SER A 282 -7.54 -28.57 -1.28
#